data_b0e0738c47333562d313c56a299013e5
#
_entry.id   b0e0738c47333562d313c56a299013e5
#
_cell.length_a   1.000
_cell.length_b   1.000
_cell.length_c   1.000
_cell.angle_alpha   90.00
_cell.angle_beta   90.00
_cell.angle_gamma   90.00
#
_symmetry.space_group_name_H-M   'P 1'
#
loop_
_entity.id
_entity.type
_entity.pdbx_description
1 polymer ?
#
loop_
_entity_poly.entity_id
_entity_poly.type
_entity_poly.pdbx_seq_one_letter_code
_entity_poly.pdbx_strand_id
1 'polypeptide(L)'
;MSWLEALILGVVQGLTEFLPVSSSGHIEIGQTLLGTSGENNLTFAVIVHAATVFSTLVVLWSEVSKLFRGTFTTVKWNAEKDYVAKILVSMIPVFVVGVFFKDEVEALFGEGLLLVGVCLVVTSLLLSVSEWLQNKRQGQGHEVGYKDAIIIGVAQACAVLPGLSRSGSTIATGLLCGVKKESVAQFSFLMVLIPILGEALLDVIDILGGGSMGAIGIIPAIVGFVAAFITGCFACKFMIEIVRRQRLFWFALYCAVVGVVTIIVSII
;
A
#
# COMPACT_ATOMS: atom_id res chain seq x y z
N MET A 1 -6.69 12.69 19.88
CA MET A 1 -5.38 12.05 19.65
C MET A 1 -4.27 12.91 20.21
N SER A 2 -3.40 12.37 21.05
CA SER A 2 -2.21 13.05 21.56
C SER A 2 -1.08 13.05 20.52
N TRP A 3 -0.07 13.90 20.72
CA TRP A 3 1.11 13.92 19.84
C TRP A 3 1.92 12.63 19.89
N LEU A 4 1.92 11.92 21.02
CA LEU A 4 2.62 10.64 21.18
C LEU A 4 1.91 9.50 20.42
N GLU A 5 0.60 9.43 20.50
CA GLU A 5 -0.21 8.50 19.71
C GLU A 5 0.00 8.72 18.21
N ALA A 6 -0.01 10.00 17.78
CA ALA A 6 0.25 10.37 16.40
C ALA A 6 1.67 9.99 15.93
N LEU A 7 2.68 10.16 16.81
CA LEU A 7 4.06 9.72 16.54
C LEU A 7 4.11 8.21 16.32
N ILE A 8 3.54 7.43 17.24
CA ILE A 8 3.55 5.95 17.17
C ILE A 8 2.84 5.48 15.88
N LEU A 9 1.64 5.96 15.64
CA LEU A 9 0.86 5.58 14.46
C LEU A 9 1.51 6.05 13.15
N GLY A 10 2.13 7.24 13.16
CA GLY A 10 2.91 7.72 12.01
C GLY A 10 4.12 6.83 11.71
N VAL A 11 4.86 6.40 12.72
CA VAL A 11 5.97 5.43 12.56
C VAL A 11 5.44 4.10 12.03
N VAL A 12 4.35 3.57 12.60
CA VAL A 12 3.71 2.33 12.15
C VAL A 12 3.30 2.46 10.67
N GLN A 13 2.61 3.52 10.29
CA GLN A 13 2.21 3.76 8.91
C GLN A 13 3.42 3.78 7.97
N GLY A 14 4.43 4.61 8.25
CA GLY A 14 5.58 4.76 7.37
C GLY A 14 6.37 3.46 7.19
N LEU A 15 6.49 2.64 8.23
CA LEU A 15 7.14 1.33 8.13
C LEU A 15 6.29 0.33 7.36
N THR A 16 5.00 0.21 7.68
CA THR A 16 4.13 -0.87 7.18
C THR A 16 3.54 -0.60 5.79
N GLU A 17 3.53 0.66 5.30
CA GLU A 17 3.01 1.00 3.97
C GLU A 17 3.79 0.30 2.85
N PHE A 18 5.10 0.26 2.95
CA PHE A 18 5.97 -0.34 1.94
C PHE A 18 6.24 -1.81 2.17
N LEU A 19 6.24 -2.23 3.43
CA LEU A 19 6.41 -3.63 3.78
C LEU A 19 5.13 -4.40 3.44
N PRO A 20 5.26 -5.66 3.00
CA PRO A 20 4.10 -6.45 2.59
C PRO A 20 3.34 -7.04 3.81
N VAL A 21 2.94 -6.16 4.75
CA VAL A 21 2.35 -6.53 6.04
C VAL A 21 1.02 -5.83 6.35
N SER A 22 0.49 -5.02 5.43
CA SER A 22 -0.76 -4.25 5.57
C SER A 22 -0.68 -3.09 6.56
N SER A 23 -0.46 -1.87 6.04
CA SER A 23 -0.47 -0.64 6.86
C SER A 23 -1.85 -0.36 7.47
N SER A 24 -2.94 -0.50 6.71
CA SER A 24 -4.31 -0.31 7.20
C SER A 24 -4.63 -1.23 8.38
N GLY A 25 -4.28 -2.52 8.28
CA GLY A 25 -4.47 -3.46 9.38
C GLY A 25 -3.67 -3.11 10.63
N HIS A 26 -2.41 -2.66 10.46
CA HIS A 26 -1.58 -2.27 11.60
C HIS A 26 -2.04 -0.95 12.23
N ILE A 27 -2.52 0.00 11.45
CA ILE A 27 -3.12 1.23 11.97
C ILE A 27 -4.38 0.89 12.79
N GLU A 28 -5.26 0.02 12.28
CA GLU A 28 -6.49 -0.38 12.98
C GLU A 28 -6.18 -1.11 14.30
N ILE A 29 -5.23 -2.05 14.28
CA ILE A 29 -4.73 -2.71 15.50
C ILE A 29 -4.14 -1.67 16.46
N GLY A 30 -3.28 -0.77 15.96
CA GLY A 30 -2.64 0.27 16.78
C GLY A 30 -3.65 1.23 17.41
N GLN A 31 -4.65 1.66 16.66
CA GLN A 31 -5.74 2.52 17.15
C GLN A 31 -6.57 1.83 18.24
N THR A 32 -6.88 0.55 18.04
CA THR A 32 -7.60 -0.26 19.04
C THR A 32 -6.78 -0.38 20.33
N LEU A 33 -5.49 -0.67 20.24
CA LEU A 33 -4.59 -0.81 21.39
C LEU A 33 -4.37 0.52 22.15
N LEU A 34 -4.36 1.65 21.45
CA LEU A 34 -4.22 2.98 22.03
C LEU A 34 -5.55 3.58 22.49
N GLY A 35 -6.68 2.92 22.25
CA GLY A 35 -8.01 3.44 22.59
C GLY A 35 -8.39 4.71 21.84
N THR A 36 -7.84 4.92 20.65
CA THR A 36 -8.04 6.14 19.83
C THR A 36 -9.11 5.95 18.74
N SER A 37 -9.92 4.90 18.82
CA SER A 37 -11.01 4.61 17.86
C SER A 37 -12.08 5.71 17.87
N GLY A 38 -12.45 6.25 16.69
CA GLY A 38 -13.46 7.30 16.52
C GLY A 38 -13.34 8.06 15.21
N GLU A 39 -14.22 9.04 14.97
CA GLU A 39 -14.31 9.83 13.72
C GLU A 39 -13.01 10.56 13.30
N ASN A 40 -12.12 10.83 14.24
CA ASN A 40 -10.83 11.48 13.96
C ASN A 40 -9.82 10.56 13.25
N ASN A 41 -10.09 9.27 13.15
CA ASN A 41 -9.15 8.28 12.64
C ASN A 41 -9.00 8.37 11.12
N LEU A 42 -10.08 8.66 10.40
CA LEU A 42 -10.05 8.77 8.94
C LEU A 42 -9.14 9.92 8.49
N THR A 43 -9.31 11.11 9.07
CA THR A 43 -8.48 12.27 8.74
C THR A 43 -7.00 12.03 9.05
N PHE A 44 -6.71 11.37 10.17
CA PHE A 44 -5.33 11.02 10.51
C PHE A 44 -4.74 10.00 9.51
N ALA A 45 -5.51 8.98 9.14
CA ALA A 45 -5.09 7.98 8.14
C ALA A 45 -4.72 8.66 6.81
N VAL A 46 -5.55 9.59 6.33
CA VAL A 46 -5.29 10.38 5.12
C VAL A 46 -3.97 11.16 5.23
N ILE A 47 -3.74 11.84 6.36
CA ILE A 47 -2.52 12.64 6.58
C ILE A 47 -1.27 11.75 6.51
N VAL A 48 -1.27 10.60 7.19
CA VAL A 48 -0.10 9.72 7.20
C VAL A 48 0.08 8.94 5.90
N HIS A 49 -1.00 8.65 5.16
CA HIS A 49 -0.94 8.13 3.80
C HIS A 49 -0.32 9.16 2.84
N ALA A 50 -0.76 10.42 2.89
CA ALA A 50 -0.16 11.49 2.10
C ALA A 50 1.35 11.61 2.37
N ALA A 51 1.77 11.49 3.64
CA ALA A 51 3.19 11.50 4.01
C ALA A 51 3.97 10.36 3.34
N THR A 52 3.43 9.15 3.28
CA THR A 52 4.07 8.01 2.60
C THR A 52 4.09 8.15 1.07
N VAL A 53 3.13 8.85 0.47
CA VAL A 53 3.20 9.25 -0.95
C VAL A 53 4.40 10.16 -1.20
N PHE A 54 4.57 11.19 -0.36
CA PHE A 54 5.74 12.07 -0.49
C PHE A 54 7.05 11.31 -0.31
N SER A 55 7.11 10.34 0.62
CA SER A 55 8.30 9.49 0.77
C SER A 55 8.57 8.63 -0.48
N THR A 56 7.53 8.09 -1.12
CA THR A 56 7.67 7.37 -2.40
C THR A 56 8.19 8.28 -3.50
N LEU A 57 7.63 9.49 -3.64
CA LEU A 57 8.07 10.46 -4.64
C LEU A 57 9.54 10.86 -4.44
N VAL A 58 9.97 11.06 -3.19
CA VAL A 58 11.38 11.39 -2.87
C VAL A 58 12.30 10.22 -3.18
N VAL A 59 11.96 9.01 -2.76
CA VAL A 59 12.81 7.82 -2.93
C VAL A 59 12.89 7.39 -4.39
N LEU A 60 11.78 7.46 -5.14
CA LEU A 60 11.69 7.07 -6.55
C LEU A 60 11.72 8.27 -7.51
N TRP A 61 12.26 9.41 -7.07
CA TRP A 61 12.25 10.64 -7.88
C TRP A 61 12.91 10.49 -9.23
N SER A 62 14.00 9.70 -9.32
CA SER A 62 14.70 9.47 -10.58
C SER A 62 13.82 8.71 -11.57
N GLU A 63 13.11 7.68 -11.11
CA GLU A 63 12.20 6.88 -11.92
C GLU A 63 10.96 7.68 -12.35
N VAL A 64 10.34 8.38 -11.39
CA VAL A 64 9.17 9.23 -11.65
C VAL A 64 9.53 10.34 -12.64
N SER A 65 10.65 11.05 -12.45
CA SER A 65 11.07 12.13 -13.35
C SER A 65 11.43 11.62 -14.74
N LYS A 66 12.05 10.43 -14.84
CA LYS A 66 12.34 9.76 -16.12
C LYS A 66 11.05 9.43 -16.87
N LEU A 67 10.08 8.79 -16.20
CA LEU A 67 8.78 8.45 -16.78
C LEU A 67 8.02 9.71 -17.21
N PHE A 68 7.99 10.75 -16.38
CA PHE A 68 7.34 12.00 -16.70
C PHE A 68 7.95 12.66 -17.95
N ARG A 69 9.27 12.85 -17.95
CA ARG A 69 9.99 13.44 -19.10
C ARG A 69 9.78 12.61 -20.37
N GLY A 70 10.02 11.29 -20.31
CA GLY A 70 9.87 10.40 -21.47
C GLY A 70 8.45 10.38 -22.04
N THR A 71 7.43 10.54 -21.17
CA THR A 71 6.02 10.57 -21.59
C THR A 71 5.65 11.89 -22.27
N PHE A 72 6.07 13.04 -21.73
CA PHE A 72 5.58 14.33 -22.19
C PHE A 72 6.50 15.09 -23.16
N THR A 73 7.83 14.78 -23.18
CA THR A 73 8.78 15.48 -24.07
C THR A 73 8.91 14.84 -25.45
N THR A 74 8.47 13.59 -25.63
CA THR A 74 8.64 12.85 -26.89
C THR A 74 7.27 12.64 -27.55
N VAL A 75 7.14 12.96 -28.83
CA VAL A 75 5.89 12.70 -29.59
C VAL A 75 5.74 11.23 -29.94
N LYS A 76 6.84 10.56 -30.29
CA LYS A 76 6.83 9.13 -30.67
C LYS A 76 6.57 8.24 -29.47
N TRP A 77 5.96 7.08 -29.71
CA TRP A 77 5.82 6.03 -28.71
C TRP A 77 7.20 5.51 -28.29
N ASN A 78 7.42 5.41 -26.97
CA ASN A 78 8.69 4.98 -26.39
C ASN A 78 8.46 4.05 -25.18
N ALA A 79 9.53 3.55 -24.59
CA ALA A 79 9.47 2.64 -23.44
C ALA A 79 8.82 3.25 -22.21
N GLU A 80 9.01 4.55 -21.97
CA GLU A 80 8.41 5.27 -20.85
C GLU A 80 6.89 5.38 -21.00
N LYS A 81 6.38 5.70 -22.19
CA LYS A 81 4.94 5.71 -22.50
C LYS A 81 4.32 4.34 -22.38
N ASP A 82 5.00 3.30 -22.84
CA ASP A 82 4.55 1.92 -22.72
C ASP A 82 4.45 1.49 -21.25
N TYR A 83 5.44 1.89 -20.44
CA TYR A 83 5.43 1.61 -19.01
C TYR A 83 4.29 2.36 -18.27
N VAL A 84 4.10 3.64 -18.58
CA VAL A 84 2.99 4.44 -18.02
C VAL A 84 1.64 3.87 -18.46
N ALA A 85 1.50 3.43 -19.72
CA ALA A 85 0.28 2.78 -20.20
C ALA A 85 -0.03 1.49 -19.42
N LYS A 86 0.97 0.67 -19.09
CA LYS A 86 0.80 -0.52 -18.23
C LYS A 86 0.36 -0.15 -16.82
N ILE A 87 0.91 0.93 -16.24
CA ILE A 87 0.45 1.45 -14.95
C ILE A 87 -1.02 1.87 -15.06
N LEU A 88 -1.40 2.65 -16.06
CA LEU A 88 -2.80 3.09 -16.24
C LEU A 88 -3.76 1.91 -16.44
N VAL A 89 -3.36 0.91 -17.21
CA VAL A 89 -4.14 -0.34 -17.40
C VAL A 89 -4.31 -1.08 -16.07
N SER A 90 -3.28 -1.12 -15.22
CA SER A 90 -3.38 -1.74 -13.89
C SER A 90 -4.29 -0.97 -12.92
N MET A 91 -4.61 0.30 -13.20
CA MET A 91 -5.55 1.09 -12.40
C MET A 91 -7.01 0.79 -12.70
N ILE A 92 -7.34 0.20 -13.86
CA ILE A 92 -8.73 -0.04 -14.26
C ILE A 92 -9.49 -0.87 -13.21
N PRO A 93 -8.99 -2.01 -12.69
CA PRO A 93 -9.73 -2.79 -11.70
C PRO A 93 -9.98 -2.02 -10.38
N VAL A 94 -8.98 -1.31 -9.87
CA VAL A 94 -9.15 -0.55 -8.61
C VAL A 94 -10.06 0.65 -8.80
N PHE A 95 -10.04 1.29 -9.97
CA PHE A 95 -10.98 2.35 -10.31
C PHE A 95 -12.43 1.84 -10.34
N VAL A 96 -12.66 0.68 -10.94
CA VAL A 96 -13.99 0.03 -10.95
C VAL A 96 -14.46 -0.21 -9.51
N VAL A 97 -13.61 -0.76 -8.64
CA VAL A 97 -13.97 -0.99 -7.24
C VAL A 97 -14.24 0.33 -6.51
N GLY A 98 -13.38 1.32 -6.66
CA GLY A 98 -13.53 2.61 -5.97
C GLY A 98 -14.75 3.44 -6.42
N VAL A 99 -15.23 3.25 -7.67
CA VAL A 99 -16.41 3.99 -8.17
C VAL A 99 -17.71 3.23 -7.94
N PHE A 100 -17.75 1.92 -8.13
CA PHE A 100 -18.98 1.15 -8.12
C PHE A 100 -19.23 0.39 -6.81
N PHE A 101 -18.22 0.21 -5.97
CA PHE A 101 -18.28 -0.58 -4.73
C PHE A 101 -17.73 0.20 -3.53
N LYS A 102 -17.76 1.54 -3.57
CA LYS A 102 -17.22 2.39 -2.52
C LYS A 102 -17.90 2.12 -1.17
N ASP A 103 -19.24 2.12 -1.16
CA ASP A 103 -20.04 1.97 0.06
C ASP A 103 -19.85 0.57 0.69
N GLU A 104 -19.72 -0.47 -0.15
CA GLU A 104 -19.45 -1.83 0.30
C GLU A 104 -18.05 -1.96 0.89
N VAL A 105 -17.07 -1.29 0.30
CA VAL A 105 -15.70 -1.26 0.82
C VAL A 105 -15.64 -0.52 2.14
N GLU A 106 -16.27 0.66 2.24
CA GLU A 106 -16.32 1.44 3.49
C GLU A 106 -17.00 0.66 4.63
N ALA A 107 -18.06 -0.10 4.33
CA ALA A 107 -18.73 -0.96 5.32
C ALA A 107 -17.77 -2.01 5.91
N LEU A 108 -16.83 -2.55 5.12
CA LEU A 108 -15.87 -3.56 5.57
C LEU A 108 -14.83 -3.01 6.57
N PHE A 109 -14.55 -1.71 6.56
CA PHE A 109 -13.68 -1.08 7.56
C PHE A 109 -14.31 -1.01 8.95
N GLY A 110 -15.62 -1.23 9.07
CA GLY A 110 -16.36 -1.29 10.34
C GLY A 110 -16.50 -2.69 10.93
N GLU A 111 -16.12 -3.75 10.20
CA GLU A 111 -16.33 -5.15 10.63
C GLU A 111 -15.33 -5.66 11.69
N GLY A 112 -14.35 -4.83 12.06
CA GLY A 112 -13.46 -5.07 13.20
C GLY A 112 -12.27 -5.99 12.91
N LEU A 113 -11.54 -6.31 13.98
CA LEU A 113 -10.25 -6.99 13.92
C LEU A 113 -10.27 -8.40 13.31
N LEU A 114 -11.41 -9.07 13.29
CA LEU A 114 -11.51 -10.42 12.71
C LEU A 114 -11.18 -10.41 11.22
N LEU A 115 -11.76 -9.48 10.46
CA LEU A 115 -11.49 -9.33 9.03
C LEU A 115 -10.03 -9.00 8.77
N VAL A 116 -9.46 -8.07 9.55
CA VAL A 116 -8.04 -7.71 9.49
C VAL A 116 -7.14 -8.94 9.69
N GLY A 117 -7.43 -9.74 10.72
CA GLY A 117 -6.67 -10.95 11.02
C GLY A 117 -6.73 -11.97 9.88
N VAL A 118 -7.91 -12.22 9.33
CA VAL A 118 -8.10 -13.14 8.18
C VAL A 118 -7.33 -12.63 6.96
N CYS A 119 -7.43 -11.35 6.64
CA CYS A 119 -6.72 -10.73 5.52
C CYS A 119 -5.19 -10.77 5.67
N LEU A 120 -4.67 -10.64 6.91
CA LEU A 120 -3.24 -10.84 7.18
C LEU A 120 -2.80 -12.29 6.93
N VAL A 121 -3.61 -13.28 7.31
CA VAL A 121 -3.33 -14.69 7.00
C VAL A 121 -3.34 -14.93 5.48
N VAL A 122 -4.29 -14.34 4.75
CA VAL A 122 -4.32 -14.40 3.27
C VAL A 122 -3.06 -13.77 2.68
N THR A 123 -2.61 -12.62 3.19
CA THR A 123 -1.34 -11.99 2.78
C THR A 123 -0.16 -12.94 3.01
N SER A 124 -0.10 -13.59 4.17
CA SER A 124 0.94 -14.58 4.48
C SER A 124 0.98 -15.73 3.47
N LEU A 125 -0.19 -16.27 3.11
CA LEU A 125 -0.29 -17.36 2.13
C LEU A 125 0.17 -16.90 0.75
N LEU A 126 -0.26 -15.72 0.29
CA LEU A 126 0.15 -15.15 -1.01
C LEU A 126 1.68 -14.98 -1.08
N LEU A 127 2.29 -14.41 -0.04
CA LEU A 127 3.74 -14.22 0.02
C LEU A 127 4.49 -15.57 0.04
N SER A 128 4.02 -16.54 0.84
CA SER A 128 4.65 -17.86 0.95
C SER A 128 4.62 -18.62 -0.37
N VAL A 129 3.46 -18.64 -1.05
CA VAL A 129 3.30 -19.33 -2.33
C VAL A 129 4.13 -18.65 -3.42
N SER A 130 4.16 -17.31 -3.45
CA SER A 130 4.93 -16.55 -4.43
C SER A 130 6.43 -16.81 -4.29
N GLU A 131 6.96 -16.83 -3.06
CA GLU A 131 8.37 -17.10 -2.82
C GLU A 131 8.74 -18.56 -3.17
N TRP A 132 7.90 -19.53 -2.78
CA TRP A 132 8.11 -20.92 -3.13
C TRP A 132 8.18 -21.14 -4.66
N LEU A 133 7.27 -20.52 -5.40
CA LEU A 133 7.25 -20.65 -6.86
C LEU A 133 8.46 -19.96 -7.51
N GLN A 134 8.86 -18.79 -6.99
CA GLN A 134 10.05 -18.09 -7.46
C GLN A 134 11.34 -18.90 -7.23
N ASN A 135 11.46 -19.55 -6.10
CA ASN A 135 12.61 -20.43 -5.83
C ASN A 135 12.67 -21.61 -6.81
N LYS A 136 11.53 -22.16 -7.24
CA LYS A 136 11.46 -23.18 -8.29
C LYS A 136 11.88 -22.66 -9.68
N ARG A 137 11.58 -21.41 -9.99
CA ARG A 137 11.91 -20.77 -11.30
C ARG A 137 13.37 -20.31 -11.39
N GLN A 138 14.17 -20.46 -10.33
CA GLN A 138 15.59 -20.08 -10.27
C GLN A 138 15.88 -18.63 -10.73
N GLY A 139 14.97 -17.70 -10.45
CA GLY A 139 15.12 -16.30 -10.81
C GLY A 139 14.86 -15.96 -12.28
N GLN A 140 14.48 -16.92 -13.10
CA GLN A 140 14.03 -16.66 -14.48
C GLN A 140 12.69 -15.92 -14.45
N GLY A 141 12.58 -14.86 -15.25
CA GLY A 141 11.35 -14.07 -15.33
C GLY A 141 11.40 -13.10 -16.51
N HIS A 142 10.24 -12.48 -16.79
CA HIS A 142 10.08 -11.47 -17.85
C HIS A 142 9.79 -10.09 -17.23
N GLU A 143 9.86 -9.05 -18.06
CA GLU A 143 9.41 -7.71 -17.69
C GLU A 143 7.88 -7.64 -17.63
N VAL A 144 7.33 -6.69 -16.88
CA VAL A 144 5.87 -6.52 -16.76
C VAL A 144 5.25 -6.30 -18.14
N GLY A 145 4.35 -7.20 -18.55
CA GLY A 145 3.52 -7.06 -19.74
C GLY A 145 2.12 -6.50 -19.40
N TYR A 146 1.30 -6.22 -20.42
CA TYR A 146 -0.07 -5.72 -20.22
C TYR A 146 -0.97 -6.74 -19.49
N LYS A 147 -0.81 -8.04 -19.76
CA LYS A 147 -1.55 -9.10 -19.06
C LYS A 147 -1.19 -9.10 -17.56
N ASP A 148 0.10 -9.00 -17.26
CA ASP A 148 0.57 -8.95 -15.87
C ASP A 148 0.05 -7.70 -15.17
N ALA A 149 0.07 -6.55 -15.85
CA ALA A 149 -0.45 -5.30 -15.33
C ALA A 149 -1.93 -5.40 -14.92
N ILE A 150 -2.77 -6.02 -15.76
CA ILE A 150 -4.19 -6.26 -15.43
C ILE A 150 -4.32 -7.19 -14.21
N ILE A 151 -3.61 -8.31 -14.19
CA ILE A 151 -3.70 -9.29 -13.10
C ILE A 151 -3.20 -8.68 -11.78
N ILE A 152 -2.10 -7.93 -11.81
CA ILE A 152 -1.59 -7.18 -10.65
C ILE A 152 -2.61 -6.11 -10.23
N GLY A 153 -3.26 -5.45 -11.18
CA GLY A 153 -4.33 -4.48 -10.92
C GLY A 153 -5.56 -5.10 -10.24
N VAL A 154 -5.95 -6.31 -10.61
CA VAL A 154 -7.02 -7.08 -9.93
C VAL A 154 -6.59 -7.39 -8.49
N ALA A 155 -5.36 -7.84 -8.29
CA ALA A 155 -4.84 -8.07 -6.93
C ALA A 155 -4.82 -6.79 -6.08
N GLN A 156 -4.49 -5.63 -6.68
CA GLN A 156 -4.58 -4.34 -6.02
C GLN A 156 -6.03 -3.98 -5.66
N ALA A 157 -6.98 -4.24 -6.55
CA ALA A 157 -8.40 -4.02 -6.30
C ALA A 157 -8.93 -4.88 -5.14
N CYS A 158 -8.51 -6.15 -5.04
CA CYS A 158 -8.81 -6.99 -3.87
C CYS A 158 -8.15 -6.45 -2.58
N ALA A 159 -6.97 -5.85 -2.70
CA ALA A 159 -6.22 -5.32 -1.56
C ALA A 159 -6.73 -3.96 -1.05
N VAL A 160 -7.93 -3.54 -1.45
CA VAL A 160 -8.70 -2.47 -0.79
C VAL A 160 -9.25 -2.97 0.56
N LEU A 161 -9.39 -4.28 0.73
CA LEU A 161 -9.84 -4.89 1.99
C LEU A 161 -8.88 -4.57 3.15
N PRO A 162 -9.42 -4.12 4.31
CA PRO A 162 -8.58 -3.82 5.47
C PRO A 162 -7.85 -5.09 5.95
N GLY A 163 -6.56 -4.96 6.21
CA GLY A 163 -5.71 -6.11 6.58
C GLY A 163 -5.07 -6.84 5.40
N LEU A 164 -5.59 -6.72 4.17
CA LEU A 164 -4.92 -7.28 2.99
C LEU A 164 -3.83 -6.32 2.51
N SER A 165 -2.58 -6.78 2.54
CA SER A 165 -1.44 -5.94 2.15
C SER A 165 -1.48 -5.61 0.66
N ARG A 166 -1.58 -4.33 0.30
CA ARG A 166 -1.54 -3.85 -1.08
C ARG A 166 -0.20 -4.19 -1.75
N SER A 167 0.91 -3.78 -1.14
CA SER A 167 2.25 -4.10 -1.62
C SER A 167 2.51 -5.61 -1.64
N GLY A 168 2.06 -6.34 -0.61
CA GLY A 168 2.15 -7.81 -0.55
C GLY A 168 1.39 -8.49 -1.70
N SER A 169 0.16 -8.10 -1.95
CA SER A 169 -0.70 -8.69 -2.99
C SER A 169 -0.17 -8.40 -4.39
N THR A 170 0.22 -7.16 -4.69
CA THR A 170 0.72 -6.78 -6.02
C THR A 170 2.06 -7.41 -6.33
N ILE A 171 3.01 -7.41 -5.37
CA ILE A 171 4.31 -8.05 -5.54
C ILE A 171 4.15 -9.57 -5.65
N ALA A 172 3.41 -10.21 -4.74
CA ALA A 172 3.20 -11.65 -4.80
C ALA A 172 2.55 -12.08 -6.11
N THR A 173 1.52 -11.38 -6.57
CA THR A 173 0.81 -11.68 -7.83
C THR A 173 1.72 -11.52 -9.04
N GLY A 174 2.51 -10.46 -9.12
CA GLY A 174 3.47 -10.29 -10.21
C GLY A 174 4.54 -11.40 -10.23
N LEU A 175 5.02 -11.83 -9.06
CA LEU A 175 5.92 -12.97 -8.94
C LEU A 175 5.26 -14.28 -9.37
N LEU A 176 3.99 -14.50 -9.03
CA LEU A 176 3.21 -15.67 -9.46
C LEU A 176 3.05 -15.68 -11.00
N CYS A 177 2.85 -14.53 -11.62
CA CYS A 177 2.82 -14.38 -13.08
C CYS A 177 4.18 -14.65 -13.75
N GLY A 178 5.27 -14.69 -13.00
CA GLY A 178 6.62 -14.92 -13.53
C GLY A 178 7.36 -13.66 -13.93
N VAL A 179 6.94 -12.51 -13.41
CA VAL A 179 7.65 -11.25 -13.58
C VAL A 179 8.93 -11.26 -12.75
N LYS A 180 9.99 -10.66 -13.26
CA LYS A 180 11.25 -10.46 -12.53
C LYS A 180 11.03 -9.63 -11.26
N LYS A 181 11.76 -9.95 -10.21
CA LYS A 181 11.62 -9.31 -8.89
C LYS A 181 11.82 -7.80 -8.91
N GLU A 182 12.88 -7.35 -9.58
CA GLU A 182 13.16 -5.92 -9.70
C GLU A 182 12.03 -5.19 -10.42
N SER A 183 11.54 -5.78 -11.51
CA SER A 183 10.47 -5.20 -12.32
C SER A 183 9.14 -5.14 -11.57
N VAL A 184 8.77 -6.20 -10.84
CA VAL A 184 7.51 -6.21 -10.10
C VAL A 184 7.55 -5.27 -8.91
N ALA A 185 8.68 -5.18 -8.18
CA ALA A 185 8.83 -4.25 -7.06
C ALA A 185 8.69 -2.79 -7.52
N GLN A 186 9.44 -2.42 -8.57
CA GLN A 186 9.35 -1.08 -9.13
C GLN A 186 7.95 -0.76 -9.66
N PHE A 187 7.33 -1.69 -10.38
CA PHE A 187 5.99 -1.53 -10.91
C PHE A 187 4.97 -1.36 -9.80
N SER A 188 4.99 -2.20 -8.76
CA SER A 188 4.08 -2.13 -7.61
C SER A 188 4.17 -0.81 -6.85
N PHE A 189 5.38 -0.27 -6.66
CA PHE A 189 5.55 1.01 -5.96
C PHE A 189 5.16 2.21 -6.82
N LEU A 190 5.38 2.16 -8.14
CA LEU A 190 4.98 3.26 -9.02
C LEU A 190 3.48 3.26 -9.31
N MET A 191 2.87 2.08 -9.48
CA MET A 191 1.44 2.00 -9.74
C MET A 191 0.59 2.53 -8.57
N VAL A 192 1.04 2.34 -7.34
CA VAL A 192 0.30 2.76 -6.15
C VAL A 192 0.25 4.28 -5.97
N LEU A 193 1.16 5.02 -6.60
CA LEU A 193 1.16 6.49 -6.54
C LEU A 193 -0.14 7.09 -7.08
N ILE A 194 -0.71 6.50 -8.15
CA ILE A 194 -1.91 7.04 -8.79
C ILE A 194 -3.13 6.98 -7.86
N PRO A 195 -3.52 5.81 -7.30
CA PRO A 195 -4.70 5.75 -6.43
C PRO A 195 -4.51 6.56 -5.14
N ILE A 196 -3.32 6.54 -4.51
CA ILE A 196 -3.13 7.30 -3.27
C ILE A 196 -3.12 8.82 -3.54
N LEU A 197 -2.50 9.29 -4.64
CA LEU A 197 -2.60 10.70 -5.03
C LEU A 197 -4.04 11.09 -5.38
N GLY A 198 -4.80 10.18 -6.01
CA GLY A 198 -6.21 10.38 -6.31
C GLY A 198 -7.05 10.51 -5.05
N GLU A 199 -6.87 9.61 -4.09
CA GLU A 199 -7.53 9.62 -2.77
C GLU A 199 -7.20 10.93 -2.03
N ALA A 200 -5.91 11.25 -1.87
CA ALA A 200 -5.48 12.48 -1.22
C ALA A 200 -6.04 13.76 -1.89
N LEU A 201 -6.19 13.76 -3.21
CA LEU A 201 -6.80 14.88 -3.94
C LEU A 201 -8.30 14.99 -3.64
N LEU A 202 -9.03 13.88 -3.63
CA LEU A 202 -10.46 13.87 -3.28
C LEU A 202 -10.69 14.36 -1.86
N ASP A 203 -9.87 13.92 -0.90
CA ASP A 203 -9.94 14.37 0.49
C ASP A 203 -9.68 15.88 0.64
N VAL A 204 -8.70 16.41 -0.11
CA VAL A 204 -8.45 17.86 -0.15
C VAL A 204 -9.65 18.60 -0.73
N ILE A 205 -10.29 18.08 -1.78
CA ILE A 205 -11.50 18.69 -2.37
C ILE A 205 -12.64 18.66 -1.37
N ASP A 206 -12.87 17.57 -0.66
CA ASP A 206 -13.92 17.46 0.36
C ASP A 206 -13.70 18.44 1.51
N ILE A 207 -12.45 18.58 1.98
CA ILE A 207 -12.09 19.59 3.00
C ILE A 207 -12.36 21.01 2.52
N LEU A 208 -11.98 21.33 1.29
CA LEU A 208 -12.22 22.67 0.70
C LEU A 208 -13.69 22.92 0.43
N GLY A 209 -14.49 21.87 0.20
CA GLY A 209 -15.94 21.92 0.02
C GLY A 209 -16.75 22.12 1.30
N GLY A 210 -16.10 22.25 2.45
CA GLY A 210 -16.75 22.43 3.78
C GLY A 210 -16.91 21.14 4.55
N GLY A 211 -16.30 20.05 4.11
CA GLY A 211 -16.16 18.83 4.89
C GLY A 211 -15.38 19.11 6.18
N SER A 212 -15.86 18.57 7.29
CA SER A 212 -15.20 18.72 8.58
C SER A 212 -13.83 18.01 8.55
N MET A 213 -12.75 18.77 8.63
CA MET A 213 -11.52 18.21 9.20
C MET A 213 -11.89 17.76 10.62
N GLY A 214 -12.00 16.44 10.82
CA GLY A 214 -12.19 15.93 12.19
C GLY A 214 -11.23 16.62 13.14
N ALA A 215 -11.60 16.80 14.38
CA ALA A 215 -10.89 17.64 15.39
C ALA A 215 -9.50 17.10 15.75
N ILE A 216 -8.66 16.80 14.75
CA ILE A 216 -7.24 16.49 14.98
C ILE A 216 -6.50 17.80 15.17
N GLY A 217 -5.86 17.93 16.34
CA GLY A 217 -5.00 19.10 16.61
C GLY A 217 -3.86 19.19 15.58
N ILE A 218 -3.46 20.40 15.24
CA ILE A 218 -2.37 20.66 14.28
C ILE A 218 -1.06 19.95 14.69
N ILE A 219 -0.75 19.92 15.98
CA ILE A 219 0.49 19.27 16.48
C ILE A 219 0.50 17.76 16.20
N PRO A 220 -0.53 16.97 16.59
CA PRO A 220 -0.60 15.55 16.21
C PRO A 220 -0.53 15.32 14.70
N ALA A 221 -1.20 16.14 13.88
CA ALA A 221 -1.17 16.04 12.43
C ALA A 221 0.25 16.18 11.86
N ILE A 222 0.98 17.22 12.29
CA ILE A 222 2.36 17.46 11.85
C ILE A 222 3.29 16.35 12.34
N VAL A 223 3.19 15.94 13.61
CA VAL A 223 4.03 14.88 14.17
C VAL A 223 3.81 13.56 13.46
N GLY A 224 2.55 13.17 13.23
CA GLY A 224 2.22 11.96 12.50
C GLY A 224 2.72 12.00 11.05
N PHE A 225 2.51 13.10 10.34
CA PHE A 225 3.01 13.31 8.98
C PHE A 225 4.53 13.16 8.90
N VAL A 226 5.29 13.88 9.73
CA VAL A 226 6.76 13.86 9.72
C VAL A 226 7.28 12.47 10.09
N ALA A 227 6.69 11.82 11.08
CA ALA A 227 7.04 10.46 11.47
C ALA A 227 6.82 9.45 10.31
N ALA A 228 5.64 9.49 9.68
CA ALA A 228 5.30 8.63 8.54
C ALA A 228 6.19 8.92 7.32
N PHE A 229 6.49 10.18 7.04
CA PHE A 229 7.38 10.56 5.93
C PHE A 229 8.79 10.03 6.12
N ILE A 230 9.41 10.26 7.29
CA ILE A 230 10.80 9.85 7.55
C ILE A 230 10.90 8.32 7.54
N THR A 231 10.05 7.64 8.31
CA THR A 231 10.07 6.17 8.37
C THR A 231 9.68 5.54 7.04
N GLY A 232 8.79 6.17 6.27
CA GLY A 232 8.42 5.77 4.93
C GLY A 232 9.59 5.84 3.94
N CYS A 233 10.41 6.89 3.99
CA CYS A 233 11.63 6.97 3.16
C CYS A 233 12.60 5.81 3.43
N PHE A 234 12.80 5.45 4.70
CA PHE A 234 13.64 4.32 5.07
C PHE A 234 13.02 2.99 4.62
N ALA A 235 11.74 2.76 4.92
CA ALA A 235 11.04 1.53 4.59
C ALA A 235 10.94 1.29 3.08
N CYS A 236 10.69 2.32 2.28
CA CYS A 236 10.64 2.24 0.82
C CYS A 236 11.99 1.76 0.24
N LYS A 237 13.10 2.39 0.64
CA LYS A 237 14.44 1.97 0.21
C LYS A 237 14.77 0.54 0.64
N PHE A 238 14.46 0.22 1.89
CA PHE A 238 14.72 -1.10 2.47
C PHE A 238 13.92 -2.19 1.76
N MET A 239 12.64 -1.92 1.43
CA MET A 239 11.78 -2.88 0.76
C MET A 239 12.24 -3.20 -0.66
N ILE A 240 12.69 -2.22 -1.43
CA ILE A 240 13.23 -2.44 -2.78
C ILE A 240 14.41 -3.42 -2.72
N GLU A 241 15.31 -3.25 -1.73
CA GLU A 241 16.46 -4.13 -1.55
C GLU A 241 16.06 -5.53 -1.08
N ILE A 242 15.04 -5.65 -0.19
CA ILE A 242 14.54 -6.94 0.29
C ILE A 242 13.93 -7.76 -0.84
N VAL A 243 13.09 -7.17 -1.69
CA VAL A 243 12.47 -7.89 -2.82
C VAL A 243 13.54 -8.39 -3.77
N ARG A 244 14.58 -7.62 -4.01
CA ARG A 244 15.73 -8.06 -4.81
C ARG A 244 16.43 -9.28 -4.21
N ARG A 245 16.60 -9.34 -2.87
CA ARG A 245 17.30 -10.41 -2.13
C ARG A 245 16.44 -11.63 -1.81
N GLN A 246 15.19 -11.70 -2.24
CA GLN A 246 14.32 -12.89 -2.03
C GLN A 246 14.05 -13.21 -0.55
N ARG A 247 13.67 -12.26 0.28
CA ARG A 247 13.41 -12.49 1.70
C ARG A 247 11.96 -12.20 2.12
N LEU A 248 11.00 -12.56 1.25
CA LEU A 248 9.57 -12.35 1.55
C LEU A 248 9.03 -13.30 2.62
N PHE A 249 9.69 -14.42 2.84
CA PHE A 249 9.31 -15.44 3.84
C PHE A 249 9.15 -14.85 5.26
N TRP A 250 10.05 -13.96 5.66
CA TRP A 250 9.95 -13.35 7.00
C TRP A 250 8.71 -12.47 7.17
N PHE A 251 8.28 -11.82 6.12
CA PHE A 251 7.03 -11.05 6.13
C PHE A 251 5.82 -11.98 6.11
N ALA A 252 5.88 -13.09 5.38
CA ALA A 252 4.84 -14.11 5.40
C ALA A 252 4.66 -14.69 6.82
N LEU A 253 5.75 -15.05 7.47
CA LEU A 253 5.73 -15.54 8.86
C LEU A 253 5.17 -14.48 9.82
N TYR A 254 5.61 -13.23 9.69
CA TYR A 254 5.11 -12.12 10.49
C TYR A 254 3.60 -11.94 10.32
N CYS A 255 3.10 -11.88 9.07
CA CYS A 255 1.66 -11.76 8.79
C CYS A 255 0.86 -12.95 9.33
N ALA A 256 1.42 -14.18 9.28
CA ALA A 256 0.77 -15.35 9.88
C ALA A 256 0.60 -15.19 11.38
N VAL A 257 1.69 -14.83 12.09
CA VAL A 257 1.66 -14.67 13.55
C VAL A 257 0.72 -13.54 13.96
N VAL A 258 0.87 -12.35 13.38
CA VAL A 258 0.01 -11.20 13.71
C VAL A 258 -1.44 -11.50 13.36
N GLY A 259 -1.70 -12.08 12.18
CA GLY A 259 -3.05 -12.43 11.75
C GLY A 259 -3.74 -13.40 12.70
N VAL A 260 -3.05 -14.48 13.10
CA VAL A 260 -3.60 -15.46 14.05
C VAL A 260 -3.85 -14.83 15.42
N VAL A 261 -2.90 -14.03 15.94
CA VAL A 261 -3.08 -13.32 17.22
C VAL A 261 -4.27 -12.38 17.14
N THR A 262 -4.40 -11.61 16.05
CA THR A 262 -5.53 -10.69 15.84
C THR A 262 -6.87 -11.43 15.80
N ILE A 263 -6.95 -12.59 15.13
CA ILE A 263 -8.15 -13.43 15.11
C ILE A 263 -8.49 -13.90 16.52
N ILE A 264 -7.51 -14.41 17.27
CA ILE A 264 -7.73 -14.88 18.64
C ILE A 264 -8.27 -13.76 19.53
N VAL A 265 -7.63 -12.58 19.49
CA VAL A 265 -8.04 -11.41 20.28
C VAL A 265 -9.45 -10.92 19.90
N SER A 266 -9.85 -11.05 18.63
CA SER A 266 -11.17 -10.62 18.16
C SER A 266 -12.32 -11.54 18.60
N ILE A 267 -12.02 -12.79 19.01
CA ILE A 267 -13.02 -13.79 19.39
C ILE A 267 -13.20 -13.85 20.92
N ILE A 268 -12.18 -13.44 21.69
CA ILE A 268 -12.19 -13.37 23.15
C ILE A 268 -12.87 -12.10 23.62
#